data_62f295ee4fa3dda4d8ed082fa16d59e0
#
_entry.id   62f295ee4fa3dda4d8ed082fa16d59e0
#
_cell.length_a   1.000
_cell.length_b   1.000
_cell.length_c   1.000
_cell.angle_alpha   90.00
_cell.angle_beta   90.00
_cell.angle_gamma   90.00
#
_symmetry.space_group_name_H-M   'P 1'
#
loop_
_entity.id
_entity.type
_entity.pdbx_description
1 polymer ?
#
loop_
_entity_poly.entity_id
_entity_poly.type
_entity_poly.pdbx_seq_one_letter_code
_entity_poly.pdbx_strand_id
1 'polypeptide(L)'
;GKVNFHLHNFGSRGADSYESDILAGIAHLAAGFNGTDCAQANRNIKHYYNTQKAYGMSVSASEHSVMCTWSNSETLDDLPAVEMMINLLREKVARGDSFPIVSIVGDTYDIYRLSRDYIGGIYKQEIIELGKHGAKVVVRPDSGDPLTMCVEVIKILMEQFGYTVNKFGYKVLPPYIGVIQGDGINNDSIRHIVARLDRARISLENIVFGMGSGLTHDAGRDEFSFSMKATALFDGKEWQDLLKRPISDLKKQSLKGHVTTYIDSAGNIFSDRIEAKAQAGVRDLMETLYHNGKILKEYTFDEVLAFNSQQQLAIK
;
A
#
# COMPACT_ATOMS: atom_id res chain seq x y z
N GLY A 1 22.04 8.69 14.24
CA GLY A 1 21.25 7.47 14.24
C GLY A 1 21.41 6.75 12.91
N LYS A 2 21.22 5.45 12.89
CA LYS A 2 21.27 4.67 11.64
C LYS A 2 20.00 4.96 10.84
N VAL A 3 20.13 5.55 9.66
CA VAL A 3 18.99 5.92 8.79
C VAL A 3 18.50 4.77 7.90
N ASN A 4 19.10 3.59 8.01
CA ASN A 4 18.97 2.45 7.09
C ASN A 4 17.52 2.04 6.76
N PHE A 5 16.57 2.25 7.69
CA PHE A 5 15.17 1.88 7.51
C PHE A 5 14.22 3.08 7.52
N HIS A 6 14.73 4.32 7.52
CA HIS A 6 13.86 5.51 7.52
C HIS A 6 13.26 5.84 6.16
N LEU A 7 13.80 5.28 5.07
CA LEU A 7 13.22 5.36 3.74
C LEU A 7 13.07 3.96 3.18
N HIS A 8 11.85 3.62 2.73
CA HIS A 8 11.49 2.35 2.11
C HIS A 8 11.13 2.56 0.64
N ASN A 9 11.71 1.77 -0.26
CA ASN A 9 11.43 1.83 -1.68
C ASN A 9 10.14 1.07 -2.02
N PHE A 10 9.10 1.79 -2.43
CA PHE A 10 7.83 1.29 -2.96
C PHE A 10 7.71 1.49 -4.48
N GLY A 11 8.81 1.87 -5.16
CA GLY A 11 8.79 2.42 -6.51
C GLY A 11 8.59 1.42 -7.65
N SER A 12 8.79 0.10 -7.43
CA SER A 12 8.82 -0.89 -8.51
C SER A 12 7.59 -0.86 -9.42
N ARG A 13 6.39 -0.72 -8.86
CA ARG A 13 5.14 -0.66 -9.65
C ARG A 13 4.98 0.63 -10.48
N GLY A 14 5.79 1.65 -10.23
CA GLY A 14 5.81 2.92 -10.96
C GLY A 14 7.01 3.08 -11.88
N ALA A 15 7.89 2.08 -11.94
CA ALA A 15 9.06 2.11 -12.81
C ALA A 15 8.66 1.97 -14.28
N ASP A 16 9.31 2.73 -15.17
CA ASP A 16 9.04 2.73 -16.61
C ASP A 16 9.68 1.54 -17.34
N SER A 17 10.65 0.86 -16.71
CA SER A 17 11.24 -0.36 -17.25
C SER A 17 11.79 -1.25 -16.14
N TYR A 18 11.99 -2.52 -16.46
CA TYR A 18 12.67 -3.48 -15.57
C TYR A 18 14.08 -3.02 -15.20
N GLU A 19 14.81 -2.44 -16.14
CA GLU A 19 16.16 -1.94 -15.92
C GLU A 19 16.17 -0.71 -15.01
N SER A 20 15.26 0.24 -15.20
CA SER A 20 15.16 1.42 -14.33
C SER A 20 14.79 1.05 -12.90
N ASP A 21 13.90 0.07 -12.70
CA ASP A 21 13.58 -0.47 -11.37
C ASP A 21 14.82 -1.06 -10.68
N ILE A 22 15.61 -1.87 -11.41
CA ILE A 22 16.85 -2.46 -10.90
C ILE A 22 17.85 -1.37 -10.50
N LEU A 23 18.13 -0.43 -11.40
CA LEU A 23 19.15 0.59 -11.18
C LEU A 23 18.76 1.54 -10.03
N ALA A 24 17.52 2.00 -9.99
CA ALA A 24 17.01 2.83 -8.92
C ALA A 24 17.00 2.08 -7.56
N GLY A 25 16.59 0.81 -7.57
CA GLY A 25 16.61 -0.02 -6.36
C GLY A 25 18.03 -0.26 -5.85
N ILE A 26 19.00 -0.50 -6.73
CA ILE A 26 20.41 -0.64 -6.35
C ILE A 26 20.98 0.69 -5.84
N ALA A 27 20.65 1.82 -6.48
CA ALA A 27 21.06 3.14 -6.02
C ALA A 27 20.53 3.47 -4.63
N HIS A 28 19.27 3.12 -4.35
CA HIS A 28 18.66 3.23 -3.03
C HIS A 28 19.45 2.43 -1.96
N LEU A 29 19.80 1.19 -2.26
CA LEU A 29 20.62 0.36 -1.37
C LEU A 29 22.03 0.93 -1.19
N ALA A 30 22.67 1.43 -2.27
CA ALA A 30 23.99 2.03 -2.24
C ALA A 30 24.02 3.33 -1.43
N ALA A 31 22.90 4.09 -1.39
CA ALA A 31 22.73 5.25 -0.53
C ALA A 31 22.61 4.89 0.97
N GLY A 32 22.55 3.61 1.31
CA GLY A 32 22.52 3.10 2.69
C GLY A 32 21.12 2.84 3.25
N PHE A 33 20.08 2.87 2.41
CA PHE A 33 18.72 2.51 2.81
C PHE A 33 18.45 1.04 2.51
N ASN A 34 18.08 0.26 3.52
CA ASN A 34 17.88 -1.19 3.39
C ASN A 34 16.42 -1.59 3.19
N GLY A 35 15.45 -0.71 3.47
CA GLY A 35 14.03 -0.99 3.27
C GLY A 35 13.66 -0.93 1.79
N THR A 36 13.19 -2.04 1.21
CA THR A 36 12.78 -2.06 -0.21
C THR A 36 11.88 -3.24 -0.53
N ASP A 37 10.87 -3.00 -1.38
CA ASP A 37 10.05 -4.04 -2.00
C ASP A 37 10.58 -4.41 -3.40
N CYS A 38 11.63 -3.73 -3.89
CA CYS A 38 12.28 -4.04 -5.16
C CYS A 38 13.13 -5.31 -5.03
N ALA A 39 12.49 -6.48 -5.22
CA ALA A 39 13.19 -7.77 -5.20
C ALA A 39 14.26 -7.87 -6.31
N GLN A 40 14.06 -7.16 -7.43
CA GLN A 40 14.96 -7.19 -8.58
C GLN A 40 16.30 -6.54 -8.27
N ALA A 41 16.32 -5.50 -7.43
CA ALA A 41 17.57 -4.89 -6.97
C ALA A 41 18.44 -5.93 -6.25
N ASN A 42 17.89 -6.68 -5.28
CA ASN A 42 18.63 -7.74 -4.57
C ASN A 42 19.12 -8.86 -5.50
N ARG A 43 18.32 -9.25 -6.49
CA ARG A 43 18.68 -10.31 -7.45
C ARG A 43 19.80 -9.88 -8.39
N ASN A 44 19.84 -8.60 -8.76
CA ASN A 44 20.75 -8.09 -9.80
C ASN A 44 21.96 -7.34 -9.25
N ILE A 45 22.00 -6.95 -7.98
CA ILE A 45 23.13 -6.24 -7.37
C ILE A 45 24.47 -6.98 -7.56
N LYS A 46 24.44 -8.32 -7.56
CA LYS A 46 25.61 -9.17 -7.81
C LYS A 46 26.22 -8.98 -9.18
N HIS A 47 25.43 -8.61 -10.19
CA HIS A 47 25.93 -8.37 -11.55
C HIS A 47 26.67 -7.03 -11.68
N TYR A 48 26.28 -6.04 -10.85
CA TYR A 48 26.88 -4.70 -10.87
C TYR A 48 28.02 -4.55 -9.87
N TYR A 49 27.98 -5.25 -8.72
CA TYR A 49 28.89 -5.03 -7.60
C TYR A 49 29.59 -6.28 -7.06
N ASN A 50 29.57 -7.38 -7.81
CA ASN A 50 30.25 -8.63 -7.48
C ASN A 50 30.04 -9.08 -6.01
N THR A 51 28.80 -9.08 -5.54
CA THR A 51 28.43 -9.50 -4.20
C THR A 51 27.43 -10.66 -4.22
N GLN A 52 27.45 -11.51 -3.20
CA GLN A 52 26.47 -12.57 -3.01
C GLN A 52 25.44 -12.25 -1.90
N LYS A 53 25.57 -11.09 -1.26
CA LYS A 53 24.68 -10.70 -0.16
C LYS A 53 23.45 -10.01 -0.70
N ALA A 54 22.29 -10.29 -0.05
CA ALA A 54 21.11 -9.46 -0.16
C ALA A 54 21.22 -8.30 0.84
N TYR A 55 21.01 -7.08 0.37
CA TYR A 55 21.09 -5.86 1.18
C TYR A 55 19.73 -5.27 1.45
N GLY A 56 18.77 -5.49 0.56
CA GLY A 56 17.41 -5.02 0.71
C GLY A 56 16.55 -5.97 1.52
N MET A 57 15.72 -5.43 2.39
CA MET A 57 14.79 -6.17 3.26
C MET A 57 13.42 -5.52 3.24
N SER A 58 12.39 -6.35 3.40
CA SER A 58 11.02 -5.91 3.63
C SER A 58 10.41 -6.66 4.81
N VAL A 59 9.24 -6.22 5.25
CA VAL A 59 8.46 -6.83 6.32
C VAL A 59 7.13 -7.34 5.77
N SER A 60 6.45 -8.19 6.52
CA SER A 60 5.07 -8.56 6.16
C SER A 60 4.18 -7.34 6.26
N ALA A 61 3.64 -6.91 5.13
CA ALA A 61 2.79 -5.73 5.05
C ALA A 61 1.45 -6.09 4.39
N SER A 62 0.37 -5.53 4.92
CA SER A 62 -0.93 -5.65 4.27
C SER A 62 -1.07 -4.64 3.14
N GLU A 63 -1.84 -5.02 2.12
CA GLU A 63 -2.33 -4.19 1.04
C GLU A 63 -3.84 -4.01 1.13
N HIS A 64 -4.39 -2.98 0.48
CA HIS A 64 -5.83 -2.73 0.53
C HIS A 64 -6.67 -3.90 0.00
N SER A 65 -6.20 -4.64 -1.01
CA SER A 65 -6.87 -5.85 -1.48
C SER A 65 -7.02 -6.89 -0.37
N VAL A 66 -5.96 -7.09 0.44
CA VAL A 66 -5.98 -8.00 1.59
C VAL A 66 -6.90 -7.47 2.68
N MET A 67 -6.74 -6.20 3.07
CA MET A 67 -7.60 -5.60 4.09
C MET A 67 -9.08 -5.67 3.70
N CYS A 68 -9.43 -5.28 2.47
CA CYS A 68 -10.82 -5.36 1.99
C CYS A 68 -11.37 -6.78 1.98
N THR A 69 -10.53 -7.78 1.67
CA THR A 69 -10.93 -9.20 1.64
C THR A 69 -11.33 -9.71 3.03
N TRP A 70 -10.62 -9.30 4.07
CA TRP A 70 -10.84 -9.74 5.44
C TRP A 70 -11.74 -8.79 6.25
N SER A 71 -12.10 -7.64 5.69
CA SER A 71 -12.97 -6.65 6.32
C SER A 71 -14.45 -6.91 6.01
N ASN A 72 -15.33 -6.32 6.83
CA ASN A 72 -16.76 -6.30 6.55
C ASN A 72 -17.12 -5.02 5.79
N SER A 73 -17.45 -5.15 4.51
CA SER A 73 -17.77 -4.00 3.64
C SER A 73 -19.17 -3.41 3.89
N GLU A 74 -20.05 -4.13 4.57
CA GLU A 74 -21.40 -3.64 4.91
C GLU A 74 -21.36 -2.73 6.12
N THR A 75 -20.65 -3.15 7.16
CA THR A 75 -20.47 -2.39 8.39
C THR A 75 -19.28 -1.43 8.34
N LEU A 76 -18.49 -1.46 7.27
CA LEU A 76 -17.23 -0.73 7.11
C LEU A 76 -16.25 -1.01 8.28
N ASP A 77 -16.13 -2.29 8.65
CA ASP A 77 -15.33 -2.74 9.78
C ASP A 77 -14.12 -3.54 9.31
N ASP A 78 -12.93 -3.07 9.64
CA ASP A 78 -11.66 -3.71 9.30
C ASP A 78 -11.00 -4.44 10.48
N LEU A 79 -11.73 -4.61 11.61
CA LEU A 79 -11.23 -5.37 12.75
C LEU A 79 -10.82 -6.82 12.40
N PRO A 80 -11.59 -7.60 11.59
CA PRO A 80 -11.16 -8.95 11.22
C PRO A 80 -9.86 -8.97 10.40
N ALA A 81 -9.64 -7.95 9.56
CA ALA A 81 -8.40 -7.80 8.81
C ALA A 81 -7.21 -7.44 9.72
N VAL A 82 -7.43 -6.59 10.72
CA VAL A 82 -6.43 -6.30 11.76
C VAL A 82 -6.10 -7.56 12.54
N GLU A 83 -7.11 -8.35 12.93
CA GLU A 83 -6.90 -9.63 13.64
C GLU A 83 -6.03 -10.61 12.84
N MET A 84 -6.28 -10.74 11.55
CA MET A 84 -5.45 -11.56 10.66
C MET A 84 -3.98 -11.11 10.69
N MET A 85 -3.70 -9.81 10.66
CA MET A 85 -2.34 -9.29 10.73
C MET A 85 -1.68 -9.49 12.11
N ILE A 86 -2.46 -9.39 13.20
CA ILE A 86 -1.97 -9.71 14.55
C ILE A 86 -1.69 -11.20 14.69
N ASN A 87 -2.54 -12.08 14.12
CA ASN A 87 -2.28 -13.51 14.05
C ASN A 87 -0.96 -13.82 13.34
N LEU A 88 -0.69 -13.17 12.22
CA LEU A 88 0.59 -13.31 11.52
C LEU A 88 1.77 -12.87 12.40
N LEU A 89 1.61 -11.82 13.19
CA LEU A 89 2.64 -11.38 14.15
C LEU A 89 2.88 -12.42 15.25
N ARG A 90 1.81 -13.03 15.80
CA ARG A 90 1.91 -14.16 16.76
C ARG A 90 2.71 -15.32 16.19
N GLU A 91 2.40 -15.72 14.95
CA GLU A 91 3.11 -16.80 14.26
C GLU A 91 4.59 -16.49 14.06
N LYS A 92 4.94 -15.25 13.68
CA LYS A 92 6.33 -14.80 13.52
C LYS A 92 7.11 -14.91 14.84
N VAL A 93 6.51 -14.45 15.93
CA VAL A 93 7.12 -14.57 17.28
C VAL A 93 7.27 -16.04 17.67
N ALA A 94 6.23 -16.87 17.48
CA ALA A 94 6.26 -18.28 17.83
C ALA A 94 7.32 -19.07 17.04
N ARG A 95 7.59 -18.69 15.78
CA ARG A 95 8.67 -19.28 14.95
C ARG A 95 10.06 -18.77 15.31
N GLY A 96 10.17 -17.73 16.14
CA GLY A 96 11.44 -17.09 16.44
C GLY A 96 12.03 -16.29 15.26
N ASP A 97 11.18 -15.68 14.44
CA ASP A 97 11.63 -14.85 13.32
C ASP A 97 12.54 -13.73 13.84
N SER A 98 13.67 -13.47 13.15
CA SER A 98 14.62 -12.43 13.54
C SER A 98 14.06 -11.03 13.50
N PHE A 99 13.01 -10.80 12.69
CA PHE A 99 12.32 -9.53 12.52
C PHE A 99 10.80 -9.75 12.52
N PRO A 100 10.19 -9.99 13.70
CA PRO A 100 8.75 -10.20 13.81
C PRO A 100 8.02 -8.84 13.71
N ILE A 101 7.94 -8.30 12.50
CA ILE A 101 7.31 -7.03 12.20
C ILE A 101 6.16 -7.26 11.22
N VAL A 102 5.04 -6.58 11.47
CA VAL A 102 3.93 -6.44 10.53
C VAL A 102 3.62 -4.96 10.30
N SER A 103 3.34 -4.61 9.05
CA SER A 103 2.86 -3.29 8.67
C SER A 103 1.41 -3.39 8.23
N ILE A 104 0.53 -2.60 8.84
CA ILE A 104 -0.92 -2.65 8.62
C ILE A 104 -1.35 -1.35 7.96
N VAL A 105 -1.84 -1.43 6.71
CA VAL A 105 -2.49 -0.30 6.06
C VAL A 105 -3.84 -0.04 6.73
N GLY A 106 -4.04 1.17 7.22
CA GLY A 106 -5.11 1.46 8.17
C GLY A 106 -6.24 2.31 7.62
N ASP A 107 -6.17 2.74 6.37
CA ASP A 107 -7.14 3.64 5.74
C ASP A 107 -8.12 2.92 4.79
N THR A 108 -8.37 1.63 5.02
CA THR A 108 -9.42 0.92 4.29
C THR A 108 -10.76 1.59 4.50
N TYR A 109 -11.06 1.93 5.75
CA TYR A 109 -12.23 2.71 6.16
C TYR A 109 -11.84 3.90 7.03
N ASP A 110 -11.41 3.67 8.27
CA ASP A 110 -11.12 4.71 9.28
C ASP A 110 -9.82 4.43 10.04
N ILE A 111 -8.75 5.09 9.63
CA ILE A 111 -7.43 4.95 10.26
C ILE A 111 -7.40 5.42 11.71
N TYR A 112 -8.26 6.37 12.08
CA TYR A 112 -8.31 6.87 13.46
C TYR A 112 -8.92 5.81 14.39
N ARG A 113 -10.00 5.15 13.94
CA ARG A 113 -10.61 4.02 14.62
C ARG A 113 -9.63 2.85 14.73
N LEU A 114 -8.98 2.48 13.62
CA LEU A 114 -7.97 1.42 13.62
C LEU A 114 -6.87 1.72 14.63
N SER A 115 -6.32 2.93 14.63
CA SER A 115 -5.20 3.30 15.50
C SER A 115 -5.59 3.38 16.98
N ARG A 116 -6.78 3.94 17.29
CA ARG A 116 -7.24 4.17 18.65
C ARG A 116 -7.91 2.94 19.26
N ASP A 117 -8.89 2.37 18.54
CA ASP A 117 -9.79 1.39 19.13
C ASP A 117 -9.30 -0.04 18.94
N TYR A 118 -8.68 -0.35 17.79
CA TYR A 118 -8.21 -1.71 17.51
C TYR A 118 -6.77 -1.90 18.00
N ILE A 119 -5.81 -1.16 17.43
CA ILE A 119 -4.38 -1.26 17.81
C ILE A 119 -4.17 -0.76 19.24
N GLY A 120 -4.68 0.43 19.56
CA GLY A 120 -4.52 1.08 20.85
C GLY A 120 -5.50 0.62 21.95
N GLY A 121 -6.56 -0.09 21.58
CA GLY A 121 -7.57 -0.63 22.48
C GLY A 121 -7.53 -2.15 22.56
N ILE A 122 -8.20 -2.82 21.62
CA ILE A 122 -8.42 -4.28 21.63
C ILE A 122 -7.10 -5.05 21.70
N TYR A 123 -6.11 -4.73 20.86
CA TYR A 123 -4.85 -5.46 20.78
C TYR A 123 -3.70 -4.83 21.58
N LYS A 124 -3.96 -3.75 22.33
CA LYS A 124 -2.92 -3.00 23.06
C LYS A 124 -2.05 -3.91 23.95
N GLN A 125 -2.68 -4.66 24.85
CA GLN A 125 -1.93 -5.48 25.81
C GLN A 125 -1.13 -6.58 25.13
N GLU A 126 -1.71 -7.17 24.11
CA GLU A 126 -1.06 -8.20 23.33
C GLU A 126 0.16 -7.66 22.55
N ILE A 127 0.04 -6.50 21.92
CA ILE A 127 1.16 -5.84 21.22
C ILE A 127 2.29 -5.55 22.21
N ILE A 128 1.98 -5.12 23.43
CA ILE A 128 2.96 -4.91 24.48
C ILE A 128 3.68 -6.23 24.84
N GLU A 129 2.93 -7.33 25.03
CA GLU A 129 3.51 -8.63 25.35
C GLU A 129 4.38 -9.18 24.21
N LEU A 130 3.88 -9.17 22.98
CA LEU A 130 4.66 -9.57 21.80
C LEU A 130 5.90 -8.69 21.61
N GLY A 131 5.81 -7.43 21.98
CA GLY A 131 6.93 -6.46 21.96
C GLY A 131 8.11 -6.87 22.85
N LYS A 132 7.88 -7.60 23.93
CA LYS A 132 8.94 -8.15 24.78
C LYS A 132 9.80 -9.19 24.07
N HIS A 133 9.28 -9.78 22.99
CA HIS A 133 9.96 -10.71 22.11
C HIS A 133 10.48 -10.04 20.80
N GLY A 134 10.58 -8.70 20.79
CA GLY A 134 11.08 -7.95 19.66
C GLY A 134 10.07 -7.70 18.53
N ALA A 135 8.79 -8.05 18.76
CA ALA A 135 7.74 -7.82 17.79
C ALA A 135 7.41 -6.33 17.61
N LYS A 136 6.96 -5.96 16.42
CA LYS A 136 6.55 -4.58 16.13
C LYS A 136 5.35 -4.53 15.20
N VAL A 137 4.40 -3.68 15.55
CA VAL A 137 3.31 -3.26 14.66
C VAL A 137 3.64 -1.89 14.09
N VAL A 138 3.49 -1.74 12.78
CA VAL A 138 3.67 -0.47 12.06
C VAL A 138 2.35 -0.10 11.41
N VAL A 139 1.78 1.04 11.79
CA VAL A 139 0.54 1.55 11.19
C VAL A 139 0.88 2.36 9.94
N ARG A 140 0.18 2.11 8.83
CA ARG A 140 0.40 2.78 7.54
C ARG A 140 -0.81 3.62 7.13
N PRO A 141 -0.75 4.96 7.26
CA PRO A 141 -1.63 5.86 6.52
C PRO A 141 -1.32 5.81 5.03
N ASP A 142 -2.36 5.77 4.18
CA ASP A 142 -2.20 5.69 2.71
C ASP A 142 -3.21 6.59 1.97
N SER A 143 -3.82 7.53 2.68
CA SER A 143 -4.75 8.53 2.14
C SER A 143 -4.82 9.77 3.03
N GLY A 144 -5.40 10.85 2.49
CA GLY A 144 -5.47 12.15 3.16
C GLY A 144 -4.20 12.99 2.97
N ASP A 145 -4.08 14.11 3.68
CA ASP A 145 -2.89 14.96 3.64
C ASP A 145 -1.71 14.28 4.36
N PRO A 146 -0.64 13.88 3.66
CA PRO A 146 0.49 13.19 4.25
C PRO A 146 1.18 14.00 5.35
N LEU A 147 1.12 15.35 5.27
CA LEU A 147 1.74 16.24 6.23
C LEU A 147 1.02 16.20 7.58
N THR A 148 -0.25 15.86 7.59
CA THR A 148 -1.12 15.85 8.77
C THR A 148 -1.31 14.43 9.30
N MET A 149 -1.66 13.50 8.41
CA MET A 149 -2.07 12.13 8.76
C MET A 149 -1.03 11.39 9.61
N CYS A 150 0.23 11.38 9.19
CA CYS A 150 1.28 10.67 9.92
C CYS A 150 1.50 11.25 11.34
N VAL A 151 1.39 12.57 11.49
CA VAL A 151 1.57 13.25 12.80
C VAL A 151 0.40 12.92 13.73
N GLU A 152 -0.83 12.91 13.21
CA GLU A 152 -2.03 12.58 13.99
C GLU A 152 -2.04 11.12 14.43
N VAL A 153 -1.71 10.19 13.54
CA VAL A 153 -1.58 8.77 13.89
C VAL A 153 -0.52 8.56 14.96
N ILE A 154 0.65 9.20 14.85
CA ILE A 154 1.70 9.12 15.89
C ILE A 154 1.17 9.64 17.24
N LYS A 155 0.43 10.76 17.26
CA LYS A 155 -0.15 11.31 18.49
C LYS A 155 -1.16 10.36 19.12
N ILE A 156 -2.05 9.76 18.32
CA ILE A 156 -3.01 8.76 18.80
C ILE A 156 -2.27 7.56 19.41
N LEU A 157 -1.24 7.06 18.74
CA LEU A 157 -0.45 5.95 19.28
C LEU A 157 0.29 6.35 20.56
N MET A 158 0.77 7.61 20.69
CA MET A 158 1.36 8.12 21.94
C MET A 158 0.33 8.23 23.07
N GLU A 159 -0.90 8.62 22.78
CA GLU A 159 -2.00 8.65 23.77
C GLU A 159 -2.32 7.22 24.25
N GLN A 160 -2.27 6.24 23.38
CA GLN A 160 -2.60 4.85 23.70
C GLN A 160 -1.45 4.11 24.40
N PHE A 161 -0.23 4.20 23.88
CA PHE A 161 0.91 3.40 24.33
C PHE A 161 1.90 4.16 25.23
N GLY A 162 1.70 5.47 25.37
CA GLY A 162 2.67 6.34 26.01
C GLY A 162 3.86 6.66 25.11
N TYR A 163 4.82 7.39 25.68
CA TYR A 163 6.08 7.74 25.01
C TYR A 163 7.18 7.99 26.06
N THR A 164 8.42 7.92 25.62
CA THR A 164 9.58 8.42 26.36
C THR A 164 10.09 9.70 25.72
N VAL A 165 10.92 10.46 26.44
CA VAL A 165 11.57 11.64 25.88
C VAL A 165 13.07 11.33 25.73
N ASN A 166 13.59 11.45 24.51
CA ASN A 166 15.00 11.21 24.25
C ASN A 166 15.89 12.37 24.75
N LYS A 167 17.20 12.18 24.71
CA LYS A 167 18.20 13.17 25.19
C LYS A 167 18.14 14.53 24.48
N PHE A 168 17.44 14.62 23.35
CA PHE A 168 17.26 15.87 22.60
C PHE A 168 15.90 16.53 22.85
N GLY A 169 15.10 16.00 23.78
CA GLY A 169 13.78 16.53 24.14
C GLY A 169 12.65 16.15 23.22
N TYR A 170 12.81 15.10 22.38
CA TYR A 170 11.78 14.62 21.48
C TYR A 170 11.08 13.37 22.02
N LYS A 171 9.77 13.29 21.79
CA LYS A 171 8.92 12.16 22.16
C LYS A 171 9.18 10.97 21.24
N VAL A 172 9.34 9.78 21.84
CA VAL A 172 9.60 8.52 21.16
C VAL A 172 8.59 7.48 21.60
N LEU A 173 7.88 6.86 20.65
CA LEU A 173 7.00 5.73 20.88
C LEU A 173 7.78 4.52 21.42
N PRO A 174 7.11 3.60 22.13
CA PRO A 174 7.70 2.32 22.49
C PRO A 174 8.21 1.56 21.25
N PRO A 175 9.26 0.74 21.38
CA PRO A 175 9.92 0.09 20.22
C PRO A 175 9.03 -0.87 19.44
N TYR A 176 7.94 -1.37 20.05
CA TYR A 176 7.01 -2.33 19.48
C TYR A 176 5.88 -1.69 18.66
N ILE A 177 5.87 -0.35 18.52
CA ILE A 177 4.89 0.37 17.70
C ILE A 177 5.59 1.44 16.85
N GLY A 178 5.06 1.75 15.67
CA GLY A 178 5.60 2.79 14.79
C GLY A 178 4.66 3.13 13.65
N VAL A 179 5.08 4.06 12.81
CA VAL A 179 4.30 4.53 11.66
C VAL A 179 5.16 4.49 10.40
N ILE A 180 4.56 4.15 9.28
CA ILE A 180 5.14 4.34 7.95
C ILE A 180 4.18 5.17 7.09
N GLN A 181 4.61 6.33 6.61
CA GLN A 181 3.85 7.13 5.66
C GLN A 181 4.22 6.72 4.25
N GLY A 182 3.28 6.18 3.48
CA GLY A 182 3.53 5.64 2.15
C GLY A 182 2.90 6.43 0.99
N ASP A 183 1.88 7.25 1.27
CA ASP A 183 1.19 8.05 0.26
C ASP A 183 1.77 9.46 0.19
N GLY A 184 1.93 9.98 -1.03
CA GLY A 184 2.34 11.36 -1.28
C GLY A 184 3.78 11.71 -0.86
N ILE A 185 4.68 10.71 -0.75
CA ILE A 185 6.04 10.91 -0.29
C ILE A 185 6.98 11.23 -1.45
N ASN A 186 7.61 12.40 -1.34
CA ASN A 186 8.70 12.90 -2.15
C ASN A 186 9.65 13.77 -1.30
N ASN A 187 10.69 14.32 -1.88
CA ASN A 187 11.68 15.12 -1.15
C ASN A 187 11.07 16.32 -0.43
N ASP A 188 10.09 16.98 -1.02
CA ASP A 188 9.48 18.18 -0.42
C ASP A 188 8.50 17.82 0.70
N SER A 189 7.66 16.78 0.50
CA SER A 189 6.75 16.31 1.55
C SER A 189 7.53 15.80 2.77
N ILE A 190 8.64 15.08 2.57
CA ILE A 190 9.53 14.66 3.69
C ILE A 190 10.02 15.86 4.48
N ARG A 191 10.54 16.91 3.81
CA ARG A 191 11.00 18.12 4.49
C ARG A 191 9.91 18.79 5.34
N HIS A 192 8.71 18.88 4.79
CA HIS A 192 7.57 19.46 5.48
C HIS A 192 7.10 18.60 6.66
N ILE A 193 7.04 17.26 6.50
CA ILE A 193 6.68 16.34 7.59
C ILE A 193 7.73 16.45 8.72
N VAL A 194 9.01 16.42 8.38
CA VAL A 194 10.11 16.58 9.35
C VAL A 194 9.95 17.90 10.14
N ALA A 195 9.67 19.01 9.46
CA ALA A 195 9.45 20.29 10.13
C ALA A 195 8.21 20.28 11.04
N ARG A 196 7.13 19.58 10.68
CA ARG A 196 5.96 19.42 11.55
C ARG A 196 6.24 18.55 12.77
N LEU A 197 6.95 17.45 12.60
CA LEU A 197 7.37 16.59 13.72
C LEU A 197 8.28 17.34 14.69
N ASP A 198 9.23 18.13 14.17
CA ASP A 198 10.11 18.96 14.98
C ASP A 198 9.33 19.96 15.85
N ARG A 199 8.38 20.70 15.23
CA ARG A 199 7.51 21.64 15.97
C ARG A 199 6.67 20.95 17.05
N ALA A 200 6.24 19.70 16.80
CA ALA A 200 5.48 18.90 17.75
C ALA A 200 6.36 18.21 18.81
N ARG A 201 7.69 18.37 18.74
CA ARG A 201 8.67 17.66 19.57
C ARG A 201 8.50 16.14 19.49
N ILE A 202 8.24 15.61 18.29
CA ILE A 202 8.13 14.19 18.00
C ILE A 202 9.39 13.74 17.24
N SER A 203 10.04 12.68 17.74
CA SER A 203 11.26 12.14 17.13
C SER A 203 10.98 11.49 15.78
N LEU A 204 11.92 11.63 14.84
CA LEU A 204 11.92 10.90 13.57
C LEU A 204 12.06 9.38 13.75
N GLU A 205 12.47 8.92 14.93
CA GLU A 205 12.52 7.50 15.26
C GLU A 205 11.14 6.80 15.20
N ASN A 206 10.05 7.59 15.24
CA ASN A 206 8.67 7.08 15.21
C ASN A 206 8.17 6.76 13.81
N ILE A 207 8.82 7.26 12.75
CA ILE A 207 8.31 7.22 11.39
C ILE A 207 9.33 6.66 10.39
N VAL A 208 8.80 5.89 9.45
CA VAL A 208 9.48 5.50 8.21
C VAL A 208 8.73 6.17 7.04
N PHE A 209 9.43 6.54 5.99
CA PHE A 209 8.86 7.05 4.76
C PHE A 209 8.88 5.94 3.70
N GLY A 210 7.73 5.62 3.11
CA GLY A 210 7.63 4.78 1.92
C GLY A 210 7.53 5.66 0.68
N MET A 211 8.52 5.64 -0.19
CA MET A 211 8.51 6.43 -1.41
C MET A 211 8.24 5.54 -2.61
N GLY A 212 7.18 5.85 -3.34
CA GLY A 212 6.78 5.15 -4.55
C GLY A 212 7.53 5.65 -5.80
N SER A 213 6.79 6.00 -6.85
CA SER A 213 7.35 6.50 -8.11
C SER A 213 8.25 7.73 -7.93
N GLY A 214 7.97 8.59 -6.95
CA GLY A 214 8.82 9.74 -6.63
C GLY A 214 10.28 9.43 -6.27
N LEU A 215 10.62 8.15 -6.03
CA LEU A 215 12.01 7.70 -5.87
C LEU A 215 12.73 7.52 -7.21
N THR A 216 12.00 7.16 -8.25
CA THR A 216 12.54 6.70 -9.53
C THR A 216 12.18 7.59 -10.71
N HIS A 217 11.07 8.32 -10.63
CA HIS A 217 10.50 9.11 -11.73
C HIS A 217 9.85 10.39 -11.26
N ASP A 218 9.87 11.41 -12.11
CA ASP A 218 9.11 12.64 -11.91
C ASP A 218 7.63 12.46 -12.32
N ALA A 219 7.36 11.61 -13.32
CA ALA A 219 6.00 11.29 -13.78
C ALA A 219 5.64 9.85 -13.39
N GLY A 220 4.74 9.68 -12.45
CA GLY A 220 4.28 8.38 -11.99
C GLY A 220 2.94 7.97 -12.59
N ARG A 221 2.49 6.76 -12.29
CA ARG A 221 1.17 6.24 -12.70
C ARG A 221 0.00 7.11 -12.24
N ASP A 222 0.17 7.88 -11.18
CA ASP A 222 -0.89 8.68 -10.58
C ASP A 222 -1.21 9.92 -11.42
N GLU A 223 -0.25 10.50 -12.17
CA GLU A 223 -0.50 11.55 -13.15
C GLU A 223 -1.45 11.10 -14.26
N PHE A 224 -1.41 9.81 -14.61
CA PHE A 224 -2.29 9.21 -15.61
C PHE A 224 -3.52 8.57 -14.99
N SER A 225 -3.74 8.71 -13.68
CA SER A 225 -4.84 8.10 -12.93
C SER A 225 -4.90 6.57 -13.05
N PHE A 226 -3.78 5.91 -13.28
CA PHE A 226 -3.71 4.45 -13.32
C PHE A 226 -3.76 3.89 -11.90
N SER A 227 -4.89 3.31 -11.55
CA SER A 227 -5.06 2.63 -10.26
C SER A 227 -5.79 1.31 -10.42
N MET A 228 -5.50 0.37 -9.53
CA MET A 228 -6.19 -0.91 -9.45
C MET A 228 -6.74 -1.09 -8.04
N LYS A 229 -8.00 -1.50 -7.95
CA LYS A 229 -8.70 -1.74 -6.69
C LYS A 229 -9.35 -3.11 -6.73
N ALA A 230 -9.24 -3.87 -5.64
CA ALA A 230 -10.05 -5.06 -5.45
C ALA A 230 -11.50 -4.63 -5.15
N THR A 231 -12.46 -5.11 -5.93
CA THR A 231 -13.89 -4.77 -5.82
C THR A 231 -14.76 -5.96 -5.45
N ALA A 232 -14.28 -7.18 -5.70
CA ALA A 232 -14.95 -8.42 -5.35
C ALA A 232 -13.94 -9.55 -5.11
N LEU A 233 -14.35 -10.53 -4.34
CA LEU A 233 -13.64 -11.78 -4.09
C LEU A 233 -14.58 -12.96 -4.37
N PHE A 234 -14.11 -13.98 -5.08
CA PHE A 234 -14.79 -15.27 -5.16
C PHE A 234 -14.17 -16.24 -4.15
N ASP A 235 -14.95 -16.70 -3.17
CA ASP A 235 -14.46 -17.56 -2.09
C ASP A 235 -14.49 -19.09 -2.45
N GLY A 236 -14.81 -19.38 -3.70
CA GLY A 236 -15.00 -20.73 -4.19
C GLY A 236 -16.48 -21.18 -4.23
N LYS A 237 -17.39 -20.37 -3.67
CA LYS A 237 -18.84 -20.62 -3.66
C LYS A 237 -19.61 -19.41 -4.20
N GLU A 238 -19.35 -18.23 -3.67
CA GLU A 238 -20.06 -17.01 -4.04
C GLU A 238 -19.12 -15.80 -4.16
N TRP A 239 -19.59 -14.76 -4.83
CA TRP A 239 -18.91 -13.49 -4.92
C TRP A 239 -19.22 -12.64 -3.70
N GLN A 240 -18.17 -12.19 -3.01
CA GLN A 240 -18.23 -11.24 -1.91
C GLN A 240 -17.83 -9.84 -2.41
N ASP A 241 -18.62 -8.85 -2.08
CA ASP A 241 -18.34 -7.46 -2.42
C ASP A 241 -17.24 -6.89 -1.53
N LEU A 242 -16.20 -6.33 -2.15
CA LEU A 242 -15.14 -5.60 -1.46
C LEU A 242 -15.27 -4.11 -1.71
N LEU A 243 -14.92 -3.31 -0.69
CA LEU A 243 -14.98 -1.85 -0.75
C LEU A 243 -13.82 -1.23 0.01
N LYS A 244 -13.07 -0.35 -0.65
CA LYS A 244 -12.23 0.64 0.02
C LYS A 244 -13.00 1.96 0.09
N ARG A 245 -13.15 2.54 1.30
CA ARG A 245 -13.84 3.82 1.53
C ARG A 245 -13.20 4.60 2.67
N PRO A 246 -12.02 5.21 2.45
CA PRO A 246 -11.32 5.96 3.49
C PRO A 246 -12.08 7.24 3.84
N ILE A 247 -12.28 7.51 5.12
CA ILE A 247 -12.88 8.77 5.60
C ILE A 247 -11.96 9.97 5.34
N SER A 248 -10.66 9.73 5.28
CA SER A 248 -9.61 10.74 5.05
C SER A 248 -9.57 11.27 3.61
N ASP A 249 -10.08 10.50 2.64
CA ASP A 249 -10.15 10.89 1.22
C ASP A 249 -11.19 10.05 0.46
N LEU A 250 -12.41 10.57 0.38
CA LEU A 250 -13.51 9.89 -0.33
C LEU A 250 -13.27 9.74 -1.84
N LYS A 251 -12.35 10.53 -2.45
CA LYS A 251 -11.97 10.36 -3.86
C LYS A 251 -11.27 9.03 -4.12
N LYS A 252 -10.67 8.43 -3.10
CA LYS A 252 -10.05 7.11 -3.16
C LYS A 252 -11.04 5.94 -2.94
N GLN A 253 -12.36 6.21 -2.87
CA GLN A 253 -13.36 5.15 -2.80
C GLN A 253 -13.29 4.25 -4.03
N SER A 254 -13.33 2.92 -3.82
CA SER A 254 -13.42 1.94 -4.91
C SER A 254 -14.86 1.76 -5.40
N LEU A 255 -15.01 1.19 -6.58
CA LEU A 255 -16.26 0.50 -6.93
C LEU A 255 -16.48 -0.67 -5.98
N LYS A 256 -17.71 -1.16 -5.89
CA LYS A 256 -18.09 -2.27 -5.03
C LYS A 256 -18.73 -3.38 -5.86
N GLY A 257 -18.32 -4.61 -5.64
CA GLY A 257 -18.90 -5.78 -6.28
C GLY A 257 -18.13 -6.27 -7.51
N HIS A 258 -18.62 -7.35 -8.10
CA HIS A 258 -18.07 -7.92 -9.32
C HIS A 258 -18.44 -7.02 -10.51
N VAL A 259 -17.52 -6.14 -10.91
CA VAL A 259 -17.72 -5.08 -11.90
C VAL A 259 -17.00 -5.39 -13.21
N THR A 260 -17.52 -4.84 -14.30
CA THR A 260 -16.89 -4.84 -15.61
C THR A 260 -17.09 -3.48 -16.28
N THR A 261 -16.53 -3.29 -17.47
CA THR A 261 -16.64 -2.05 -18.24
C THR A 261 -17.52 -2.27 -19.45
N TYR A 262 -18.50 -1.39 -19.62
CA TYR A 262 -19.48 -1.44 -20.67
C TYR A 262 -19.41 -0.25 -21.61
N ILE A 263 -19.97 -0.42 -22.80
CA ILE A 263 -20.30 0.67 -23.73
C ILE A 263 -21.80 0.60 -24.05
N ASP A 264 -22.50 1.74 -23.97
CA ASP A 264 -23.91 1.83 -24.35
C ASP A 264 -24.11 2.11 -25.85
N SER A 265 -25.35 2.14 -26.30
CA SER A 265 -25.70 2.43 -27.70
C SER A 265 -25.39 3.87 -28.14
N ALA A 266 -25.16 4.79 -27.21
CA ALA A 266 -24.74 6.16 -27.47
C ALA A 266 -23.20 6.32 -27.52
N GLY A 267 -22.45 5.25 -27.23
CA GLY A 267 -21.00 5.24 -27.21
C GLY A 267 -20.38 5.66 -25.86
N ASN A 268 -21.16 5.80 -24.80
CA ASN A 268 -20.63 6.13 -23.49
C ASN A 268 -20.00 4.88 -22.85
N ILE A 269 -18.79 5.04 -22.32
CA ILE A 269 -18.07 4.00 -21.58
C ILE A 269 -18.28 4.22 -20.08
N PHE A 270 -18.68 3.15 -19.38
CA PHE A 270 -18.91 3.19 -17.93
C PHE A 270 -18.60 1.83 -17.29
N SER A 271 -18.38 1.82 -15.99
CA SER A 271 -18.18 0.59 -15.22
C SER A 271 -19.38 0.37 -14.30
N ASP A 272 -19.87 -0.86 -14.27
CA ASP A 272 -20.99 -1.28 -13.43
C ASP A 272 -20.86 -2.78 -13.10
N ARG A 273 -21.73 -3.28 -12.24
CA ARG A 273 -21.79 -4.69 -11.89
C ARG A 273 -22.04 -5.56 -13.11
N ILE A 274 -21.52 -6.77 -13.09
CA ILE A 274 -21.62 -7.71 -14.23
C ILE A 274 -23.08 -8.03 -14.59
N GLU A 275 -23.98 -7.93 -13.64
CA GLU A 275 -25.42 -8.13 -13.82
C GLU A 275 -26.04 -7.06 -14.74
N ALA A 276 -25.44 -5.87 -14.84
CA ALA A 276 -25.89 -4.82 -15.77
C ALA A 276 -25.83 -5.23 -17.24
N LYS A 277 -25.08 -6.28 -17.58
CA LYS A 277 -25.03 -6.88 -18.93
C LYS A 277 -26.39 -7.31 -19.47
N ALA A 278 -27.36 -7.55 -18.60
CA ALA A 278 -28.72 -7.89 -18.99
C ALA A 278 -29.52 -6.69 -19.57
N GLN A 279 -28.99 -5.46 -19.50
CA GLN A 279 -29.66 -4.28 -20.05
C GLN A 279 -29.53 -4.25 -21.58
N ALA A 280 -30.65 -3.97 -22.26
CA ALA A 280 -30.66 -3.87 -23.71
C ALA A 280 -29.77 -2.71 -24.21
N GLY A 281 -28.97 -2.96 -25.25
CA GLY A 281 -28.11 -1.95 -25.86
C GLY A 281 -26.77 -1.71 -25.16
N VAL A 282 -26.43 -2.53 -24.17
CA VAL A 282 -25.14 -2.47 -23.47
C VAL A 282 -24.22 -3.62 -23.92
N ARG A 283 -22.97 -3.32 -24.23
CA ARG A 283 -21.96 -4.30 -24.61
C ARG A 283 -20.80 -4.29 -23.62
N ASP A 284 -20.41 -5.46 -23.13
CA ASP A 284 -19.22 -5.65 -22.31
C ASP A 284 -17.95 -5.43 -23.13
N LEU A 285 -17.04 -4.58 -22.65
CA LEU A 285 -15.76 -4.30 -23.29
C LEU A 285 -14.63 -5.18 -22.79
N MET A 286 -14.83 -5.89 -21.67
CA MET A 286 -13.80 -6.72 -21.08
C MET A 286 -13.73 -8.07 -21.81
N GLU A 287 -12.52 -8.47 -22.10
CA GLU A 287 -12.22 -9.74 -22.78
C GLU A 287 -11.19 -10.54 -21.98
N THR A 288 -11.43 -11.83 -21.83
CA THR A 288 -10.48 -12.71 -21.15
C THR A 288 -9.33 -13.07 -22.09
N LEU A 289 -8.16 -12.50 -21.87
CA LEU A 289 -6.96 -12.77 -22.66
C LEU A 289 -6.14 -13.94 -22.09
N TYR A 290 -6.22 -14.16 -20.78
CA TYR A 290 -5.45 -15.18 -20.08
C TYR A 290 -6.30 -15.84 -18.99
N HIS A 291 -6.23 -17.17 -18.87
CA HIS A 291 -6.94 -17.93 -17.84
C HIS A 291 -6.20 -19.22 -17.48
N ASN A 292 -5.97 -19.45 -16.19
CA ASN A 292 -5.37 -20.66 -15.65
C ASN A 292 -4.10 -21.14 -16.39
N GLY A 293 -3.14 -20.21 -16.60
CA GLY A 293 -1.86 -20.54 -17.24
C GLY A 293 -1.90 -20.57 -18.77
N LYS A 294 -3.05 -20.27 -19.40
CA LYS A 294 -3.21 -20.30 -20.86
C LYS A 294 -3.55 -18.91 -21.38
N ILE A 295 -2.86 -18.50 -22.43
CA ILE A 295 -3.25 -17.36 -23.25
C ILE A 295 -4.44 -17.81 -24.11
N LEU A 296 -5.57 -17.13 -23.99
CA LEU A 296 -6.80 -17.43 -24.72
C LEU A 296 -6.92 -16.61 -26.00
N LYS A 297 -6.33 -15.41 -26.01
CA LYS A 297 -6.33 -14.51 -27.15
C LYS A 297 -5.05 -13.69 -27.18
N GLU A 298 -4.50 -13.55 -28.37
CA GLU A 298 -3.38 -12.68 -28.69
C GLU A 298 -3.83 -11.68 -29.75
N TYR A 299 -3.28 -10.49 -29.71
CA TYR A 299 -3.46 -9.46 -30.73
C TYR A 299 -2.15 -9.23 -31.45
N THR A 300 -2.19 -9.18 -32.76
CA THR A 300 -1.09 -8.66 -33.55
C THR A 300 -0.98 -7.13 -33.39
N PHE A 301 0.19 -6.58 -33.63
CA PHE A 301 0.36 -5.13 -33.59
C PHE A 301 -0.51 -4.41 -34.64
N ASP A 302 -0.73 -5.02 -35.80
CA ASP A 302 -1.59 -4.47 -36.85
C ASP A 302 -3.07 -4.39 -36.40
N GLU A 303 -3.57 -5.38 -35.66
CA GLU A 303 -4.92 -5.35 -35.07
C GLU A 303 -5.04 -4.21 -34.05
N VAL A 304 -4.02 -3.99 -33.21
CA VAL A 304 -3.99 -2.89 -32.24
C VAL A 304 -3.99 -1.54 -32.96
N LEU A 305 -3.21 -1.38 -34.03
CA LEU A 305 -3.19 -0.15 -34.85
C LEU A 305 -4.53 0.11 -35.53
N ALA A 306 -5.15 -0.95 -36.09
CA ALA A 306 -6.45 -0.84 -36.74
C ALA A 306 -7.54 -0.41 -35.75
N PHE A 307 -7.55 -1.00 -34.55
CA PHE A 307 -8.47 -0.61 -33.48
C PHE A 307 -8.29 0.84 -33.06
N ASN A 308 -7.06 1.29 -32.82
CA ASN A 308 -6.76 2.67 -32.46
C ASN A 308 -7.20 3.67 -33.54
N SER A 309 -6.97 3.33 -34.81
CA SER A 309 -7.38 4.19 -35.93
C SER A 309 -8.90 4.34 -36.01
N GLN A 310 -9.67 3.29 -35.72
CA GLN A 310 -11.13 3.34 -35.67
C GLN A 310 -11.64 4.21 -34.52
N GLN A 311 -10.99 4.16 -33.36
CA GLN A 311 -11.35 4.99 -32.19
C GLN A 311 -11.09 6.49 -32.47
N GLN A 312 -9.99 6.84 -33.13
CA GLN A 312 -9.68 8.23 -33.49
C GLN A 312 -10.70 8.82 -34.47
N LEU A 313 -11.32 8.01 -35.32
CA LEU A 313 -12.39 8.46 -36.22
C LEU A 313 -13.73 8.66 -35.51
N ALA A 314 -13.96 7.99 -34.39
CA ALA A 314 -15.19 8.12 -33.59
C ALA A 314 -15.19 9.32 -32.64
N ILE A 315 -14.03 9.94 -32.39
CA ILE A 315 -13.86 11.13 -31.51
C ILE A 315 -13.98 12.45 -32.29
N LYS A 316 -14.09 12.41 -33.63
CA LYS A 316 -14.35 13.57 -34.50
C LYS A 316 -15.85 13.75 -34.75
#